data_7ed0e06ca6957a34719350b399d2a678
#
_entry.id   7ed0e06ca6957a34719350b399d2a678
#
_cell.length_a   1.000
_cell.length_b   1.000
_cell.length_c   1.000
_cell.angle_alpha   90.00
_cell.angle_beta   90.00
_cell.angle_gamma   90.00
#
_symmetry.space_group_name_H-M   'P 1'
#
loop_
_entity.id
_entity.type
_entity.pdbx_description
1 polymer ?
#
loop_
_entity_poly.entity_id
_entity_poly.type
_entity_poly.pdbx_seq_one_letter_code
_entity_poly.pdbx_strand_id
1 'polypeptide(L)'
;VFMNQYRTHTCGELREADVNKTVTLAGWIHRKRNLGNLCFVDLRDHYGITQCVVDSSSDLFDKLNDIRVESVIGVTGKVLHRESVNKNMPTGDIEIKVEAVEVYSRAEMLPFQVAMEDDAPEELRLKYRFLDLRKERIHQNIMLRSKVIAAMRRLMVEQGFTEYQTPILTASSPEGARDFLVPSRINPGKFYALPQAPQQFKQLLMVAGFDKYFQIAPCFRDEDPRADRSPGEFYQLDMEMSFASQDDVL
;
A
#
# COMPACT_ATOMS: atom_id res chain seq x y z
N VAL A 1 2.73 17.31 12.04
CA VAL A 1 1.69 16.90 11.08
C VAL A 1 1.50 18.07 10.13
N PHE A 2 1.79 17.88 8.84
CA PHE A 2 1.51 18.92 7.84
C PHE A 2 -0.01 18.99 7.66
N MET A 3 -0.64 20.03 8.20
CA MET A 3 -2.02 20.37 7.85
C MET A 3 -2.05 20.69 6.35
N ASN A 4 -2.91 20.03 5.61
CA ASN A 4 -3.14 20.33 4.21
C ASN A 4 -4.55 20.91 4.03
N GLN A 5 -4.83 21.46 2.85
CA GLN A 5 -6.11 22.12 2.58
C GLN A 5 -7.32 21.16 2.58
N TYR A 6 -7.10 19.84 2.54
CA TYR A 6 -8.16 18.85 2.43
C TYR A 6 -8.55 18.21 3.77
N ARG A 7 -7.64 18.19 4.75
CA ARG A 7 -7.90 17.54 6.03
C ARG A 7 -7.04 18.08 7.16
N THR A 8 -7.60 18.12 8.36
CA THR A 8 -6.89 18.44 9.61
C THR A 8 -6.36 17.19 10.31
N HIS A 9 -7.06 16.06 10.14
CA HIS A 9 -6.76 14.77 10.77
C HIS A 9 -6.94 13.64 9.77
N THR A 10 -6.34 12.48 10.06
CA THR A 10 -6.58 11.24 9.32
C THR A 10 -7.79 10.49 9.90
N CYS A 11 -8.35 9.56 9.12
CA CYS A 11 -9.48 8.75 9.58
C CYS A 11 -9.10 7.70 10.64
N GLY A 12 -7.81 7.55 10.96
CA GLY A 12 -7.32 6.58 11.94
C GLY A 12 -6.84 7.17 13.26
N GLU A 13 -6.69 8.51 13.36
CA GLU A 13 -5.97 9.10 14.51
C GLU A 13 -6.86 9.66 15.62
N LEU A 14 -8.14 9.94 15.36
CA LEU A 14 -9.05 10.54 16.33
C LEU A 14 -9.34 9.60 17.50
N ARG A 15 -9.39 10.17 18.70
CA ARG A 15 -9.66 9.47 19.98
C ARG A 15 -10.60 10.29 20.85
N GLU A 16 -10.98 9.77 22.01
CA GLU A 16 -11.80 10.46 23.02
C GLU A 16 -11.24 11.84 23.40
N ALA A 17 -9.93 12.01 23.42
CA ALA A 17 -9.28 13.29 23.71
C ALA A 17 -9.57 14.39 22.67
N ASP A 18 -10.11 14.02 21.51
CA ASP A 18 -10.47 14.94 20.44
C ASP A 18 -11.95 15.36 20.47
N VAL A 19 -12.74 14.83 21.41
CA VAL A 19 -14.13 15.17 21.57
C VAL A 19 -14.29 16.68 21.77
N ASN A 20 -15.32 17.24 21.13
CA ASN A 20 -15.63 18.66 21.00
C ASN A 20 -14.76 19.47 20.05
N LYS A 21 -13.72 18.91 19.44
CA LYS A 21 -12.98 19.58 18.36
C LYS A 21 -13.77 19.55 17.05
N THR A 22 -13.66 20.59 16.25
CA THR A 22 -14.09 20.57 14.86
C THR A 22 -12.94 20.13 13.99
N VAL A 23 -13.15 19.11 13.18
CA VAL A 23 -12.14 18.48 12.34
C VAL A 23 -12.63 18.35 10.90
N THR A 24 -11.69 18.28 9.97
CA THR A 24 -11.95 17.93 8.57
C THR A 24 -11.21 16.65 8.24
N LEU A 25 -11.94 15.65 7.76
CA LEU A 25 -11.44 14.38 7.26
C LEU A 25 -11.64 14.31 5.76
N ALA A 26 -10.75 13.61 5.05
CA ALA A 26 -10.91 13.32 3.63
C ALA A 26 -10.62 11.84 3.37
N GLY A 27 -11.46 11.20 2.56
CA GLY A 27 -11.32 9.78 2.27
C GLY A 27 -12.41 9.24 1.35
N TRP A 28 -12.48 7.92 1.31
CA TRP A 28 -13.46 7.15 0.57
C TRP A 28 -14.63 6.74 1.46
N ILE A 29 -15.86 6.82 0.94
CA ILE A 29 -17.03 6.27 1.63
C ILE A 29 -16.90 4.75 1.63
N HIS A 30 -16.58 4.17 2.78
CA HIS A 30 -16.41 2.73 2.93
C HIS A 30 -17.73 1.98 3.04
N ARG A 31 -18.60 2.45 3.93
CA ARG A 31 -19.96 1.93 4.15
C ARG A 31 -20.92 3.05 4.42
N LYS A 32 -22.19 2.81 4.08
CA LYS A 32 -23.31 3.67 4.47
C LYS A 32 -24.40 2.83 5.12
N ARG A 33 -25.05 3.40 6.12
CA ARG A 33 -26.21 2.81 6.79
C ARG A 33 -27.23 3.92 7.04
N ASN A 34 -28.40 3.76 6.46
CA ASN A 34 -29.52 4.66 6.69
C ASN A 34 -30.49 3.98 7.68
N LEU A 35 -30.66 4.58 8.84
CA LEU A 35 -31.54 4.09 9.91
C LEU A 35 -32.74 5.03 10.11
N GLY A 36 -33.31 5.50 9.01
CA GLY A 36 -34.46 6.40 9.02
C GLY A 36 -34.07 7.86 9.30
N ASN A 37 -33.91 8.22 10.56
CA ASN A 37 -33.58 9.60 10.95
C ASN A 37 -32.09 9.91 10.95
N LEU A 38 -31.24 8.90 10.82
CA LEU A 38 -29.78 9.04 10.85
C LEU A 38 -29.14 8.30 9.66
N CYS A 39 -28.22 8.97 9.00
CA CYS A 39 -27.36 8.36 8.02
C CYS A 39 -25.93 8.28 8.60
N PHE A 40 -25.41 7.06 8.67
CA PHE A 40 -24.04 6.78 9.09
C PHE A 40 -23.17 6.52 7.87
N VAL A 41 -22.04 7.18 7.83
CA VAL A 41 -21.01 7.02 6.77
C VAL A 41 -19.70 6.66 7.43
N ASP A 42 -19.18 5.48 7.15
CA ASP A 42 -17.83 5.10 7.52
C ASP A 42 -16.88 5.67 6.47
N LEU A 43 -16.09 6.66 6.84
CA LEU A 43 -15.09 7.30 5.97
C LEU A 43 -13.74 6.63 6.19
N ARG A 44 -13.10 6.17 5.13
CA ARG A 44 -11.82 5.45 5.15
C ARG A 44 -10.74 6.23 4.43
N ASP A 45 -9.55 6.26 5.02
CA ASP A 45 -8.30 6.64 4.34
C ASP A 45 -7.23 5.54 4.52
N HIS A 46 -5.97 5.87 4.21
CA HIS A 46 -4.84 4.96 4.41
C HIS A 46 -4.64 4.52 5.86
N TYR A 47 -5.02 5.36 6.82
CA TYR A 47 -4.69 5.20 8.24
C TYR A 47 -5.80 4.53 9.05
N GLY A 48 -7.02 4.50 8.54
CA GLY A 48 -8.13 3.87 9.25
C GLY A 48 -9.50 4.31 8.76
N ILE A 49 -10.48 4.12 9.64
CA ILE A 49 -11.90 4.42 9.39
C ILE A 49 -12.44 5.24 10.54
N THR A 50 -13.22 6.27 10.23
CA THR A 50 -14.00 7.06 11.21
C THR A 50 -15.46 7.08 10.80
N GLN A 51 -16.37 6.84 11.75
CA GLN A 51 -17.79 6.99 11.55
C GLN A 51 -18.19 8.46 11.52
N CYS A 52 -18.95 8.85 10.51
CA CYS A 52 -19.60 10.14 10.41
C CYS A 52 -21.12 9.94 10.49
N VAL A 53 -21.82 10.87 11.12
CA VAL A 53 -23.28 10.81 11.30
C VAL A 53 -23.91 12.13 10.87
N VAL A 54 -25.03 12.03 10.15
CA VAL A 54 -25.87 13.15 9.77
C VAL A 54 -27.33 12.85 10.11
N ASP A 55 -27.99 13.84 10.67
CA ASP A 55 -29.41 13.78 11.02
C ASP A 55 -30.29 14.10 9.81
N SER A 56 -31.49 13.50 9.71
CA SER A 56 -32.43 13.70 8.61
C SER A 56 -32.99 15.13 8.53
N SER A 57 -32.87 15.93 9.59
CA SER A 57 -33.20 17.35 9.58
C SER A 57 -32.18 18.24 8.87
N SER A 58 -30.99 17.69 8.54
CA SER A 58 -29.93 18.38 7.83
C SER A 58 -30.08 18.26 6.32
N ASP A 59 -29.89 19.35 5.58
CA ASP A 59 -29.81 19.34 4.11
C ASP A 59 -28.70 18.44 3.55
N LEU A 60 -27.74 18.04 4.39
CA LEU A 60 -26.66 17.14 4.03
C LEU A 60 -27.08 15.66 4.00
N PHE A 61 -28.22 15.33 4.61
CA PHE A 61 -28.70 13.94 4.69
C PHE A 61 -28.93 13.34 3.30
N ASP A 62 -29.73 14.01 2.48
CA ASP A 62 -30.04 13.56 1.13
C ASP A 62 -28.78 13.56 0.24
N LYS A 63 -27.92 14.58 0.40
CA LYS A 63 -26.64 14.68 -0.33
C LYS A 63 -25.76 13.49 -0.04
N LEU A 64 -25.56 13.10 1.23
CA LEU A 64 -24.74 11.94 1.62
C LEU A 64 -25.39 10.62 1.23
N ASN A 65 -26.72 10.56 1.30
CA ASN A 65 -27.46 9.35 0.94
C ASN A 65 -27.40 9.05 -0.57
N ASP A 66 -27.31 10.08 -1.42
CA ASP A 66 -27.19 9.94 -2.88
C ASP A 66 -25.78 9.53 -3.35
N ILE A 67 -24.73 9.86 -2.59
CA ILE A 67 -23.34 9.56 -2.98
C ILE A 67 -23.04 8.07 -2.81
N ARG A 68 -22.52 7.43 -3.85
CA ARG A 68 -22.15 6.00 -3.81
C ARG A 68 -20.95 5.73 -2.92
N VAL A 69 -20.87 4.50 -2.40
CA VAL A 69 -19.66 3.98 -1.75
C VAL A 69 -18.46 4.06 -2.70
N GLU A 70 -17.28 4.18 -2.12
CA GLU A 70 -16.01 4.43 -2.82
C GLU A 70 -15.91 5.79 -3.55
N SER A 71 -16.91 6.67 -3.42
CA SER A 71 -16.74 8.08 -3.75
C SER A 71 -15.78 8.75 -2.76
N VAL A 72 -15.07 9.77 -3.22
CA VAL A 72 -14.09 10.54 -2.41
C VAL A 72 -14.77 11.82 -1.92
N ILE A 73 -14.77 12.00 -0.61
CA ILE A 73 -15.39 13.17 0.03
C ILE A 73 -14.50 13.78 1.10
N GLY A 74 -14.68 15.06 1.35
CA GLY A 74 -14.26 15.76 2.55
C GLY A 74 -15.43 15.93 3.49
N VAL A 75 -15.25 15.67 4.77
CA VAL A 75 -16.26 15.85 5.82
C VAL A 75 -15.70 16.77 6.88
N THR A 76 -16.39 17.86 7.15
CA THR A 76 -16.08 18.73 8.29
C THR A 76 -17.19 18.57 9.32
N GLY A 77 -16.81 18.45 10.59
CA GLY A 77 -17.77 18.32 11.66
C GLY A 77 -17.15 18.22 13.04
N LYS A 78 -18.02 18.14 14.03
CA LYS A 78 -17.63 18.06 15.44
C LYS A 78 -17.45 16.62 15.87
N VAL A 79 -16.34 16.34 16.58
CA VAL A 79 -16.09 15.03 17.18
C VAL A 79 -16.98 14.87 18.41
N LEU A 80 -17.75 13.80 18.46
CA LEU A 80 -18.63 13.42 19.56
C LEU A 80 -18.30 12.01 20.06
N HIS A 81 -18.76 11.67 21.26
CA HIS A 81 -18.79 10.28 21.71
C HIS A 81 -19.86 9.50 20.94
N ARG A 82 -19.53 8.27 20.55
CA ARG A 82 -20.52 7.35 19.95
C ARG A 82 -21.49 6.86 21.04
N GLU A 83 -22.77 6.81 20.70
CA GLU A 83 -23.76 6.17 21.55
C GLU A 83 -23.52 4.67 21.71
N SER A 84 -23.06 4.01 20.62
CA SER A 84 -22.70 2.60 20.62
C SER A 84 -21.22 2.43 20.24
N VAL A 85 -20.39 2.22 21.28
CA VAL A 85 -18.95 2.03 21.14
C VAL A 85 -18.62 0.76 20.33
N ASN A 86 -17.73 0.89 19.36
CA ASN A 86 -17.20 -0.25 18.59
C ASN A 86 -15.76 -0.56 19.00
N LYS A 87 -15.59 -1.55 19.88
CA LYS A 87 -14.28 -1.98 20.39
C LYS A 87 -13.34 -2.60 19.34
N ASN A 88 -13.87 -2.91 18.16
CA ASN A 88 -13.10 -3.56 17.09
C ASN A 88 -12.36 -2.57 16.19
N MET A 89 -12.47 -1.28 16.44
CA MET A 89 -11.77 -0.27 15.66
C MET A 89 -11.17 0.82 16.58
N PRO A 90 -9.98 1.34 16.25
CA PRO A 90 -9.27 2.32 17.09
C PRO A 90 -10.03 3.64 17.33
N THR A 91 -10.91 4.04 16.39
CA THR A 91 -11.74 5.24 16.45
C THR A 91 -13.15 4.94 16.95
N GLY A 92 -13.38 3.75 17.51
CA GLY A 92 -14.71 3.24 17.82
C GLY A 92 -15.45 3.92 18.97
N ASP A 93 -14.77 4.76 19.74
CA ASP A 93 -15.35 5.53 20.86
C ASP A 93 -15.95 6.87 20.39
N ILE A 94 -15.60 7.33 19.20
CA ILE A 94 -15.98 8.64 18.65
C ILE A 94 -16.70 8.54 17.31
N GLU A 95 -17.43 9.58 16.97
CA GLU A 95 -18.00 9.81 15.65
C GLU A 95 -17.96 11.30 15.30
N ILE A 96 -18.09 11.61 14.02
CA ILE A 96 -18.15 12.99 13.53
C ILE A 96 -19.61 13.37 13.26
N LYS A 97 -20.14 14.35 13.99
CA LYS A 97 -21.39 15.01 13.59
C LYS A 97 -21.10 15.92 12.40
N VAL A 98 -21.62 15.56 11.24
CA VAL A 98 -21.33 16.24 9.98
C VAL A 98 -21.95 17.64 9.94
N GLU A 99 -21.13 18.64 9.65
CA GLU A 99 -21.53 20.04 9.47
C GLU A 99 -21.34 20.53 8.03
N ALA A 100 -20.37 19.93 7.29
CA ALA A 100 -20.17 20.23 5.87
C ALA A 100 -19.64 19.00 5.13
N VAL A 101 -19.99 18.91 3.84
CA VAL A 101 -19.52 17.85 2.92
C VAL A 101 -19.10 18.47 1.60
N GLU A 102 -17.89 18.15 1.18
CA GLU A 102 -17.35 18.43 -0.13
C GLU A 102 -17.17 17.12 -0.90
N VAL A 103 -17.63 17.08 -2.15
CA VAL A 103 -17.48 15.89 -3.01
C VAL A 103 -16.32 16.13 -3.98
N TYR A 104 -15.24 15.38 -3.81
CA TYR A 104 -14.07 15.48 -4.68
C TYR A 104 -14.21 14.61 -5.92
N SER A 105 -14.79 13.41 -5.78
CA SER A 105 -15.01 12.48 -6.89
C SER A 105 -16.18 11.54 -6.59
N ARG A 106 -17.06 11.37 -7.56
CA ARG A 106 -18.17 10.40 -7.49
C ARG A 106 -17.74 9.08 -8.10
N ALA A 107 -17.99 7.99 -7.40
CA ALA A 107 -17.76 6.65 -7.91
C ALA A 107 -18.87 6.21 -8.86
N GLU A 108 -18.49 5.47 -9.88
CA GLU A 108 -19.40 4.69 -10.72
C GLU A 108 -19.83 3.39 -10.02
N MET A 109 -20.60 2.55 -10.72
CA MET A 109 -20.96 1.24 -10.19
C MET A 109 -19.69 0.37 -10.04
N LEU A 110 -19.51 -0.17 -8.84
CA LEU A 110 -18.33 -0.99 -8.55
C LEU A 110 -18.47 -2.38 -9.16
N PRO A 111 -17.38 -2.95 -9.73
CA PRO A 111 -17.38 -4.33 -10.22
C PRO A 111 -17.46 -5.39 -9.11
N PHE A 112 -17.06 -5.02 -7.88
CA PHE A 112 -17.18 -5.82 -6.65
C PHE A 112 -17.15 -4.90 -5.43
N GLN A 113 -17.56 -5.42 -4.27
CA GLN A 113 -17.59 -4.66 -3.03
C GLN A 113 -16.22 -4.61 -2.36
N VAL A 114 -15.76 -3.40 -2.00
CA VAL A 114 -14.48 -3.20 -1.28
C VAL A 114 -14.64 -3.48 0.22
N ALA A 115 -15.77 -3.05 0.79
CA ALA A 115 -16.02 -3.13 2.24
C ALA A 115 -16.39 -4.55 2.74
N MET A 116 -16.58 -5.48 1.83
CA MET A 116 -16.91 -6.88 2.15
C MET A 116 -15.75 -7.78 1.72
N GLU A 117 -15.47 -8.79 2.51
CA GLU A 117 -14.63 -9.91 2.08
C GLU A 117 -15.50 -10.85 1.22
N ASP A 118 -15.84 -10.40 0.03
CA ASP A 118 -16.48 -11.24 -0.96
C ASP A 118 -15.42 -11.99 -1.78
N ASP A 119 -15.82 -13.16 -2.30
CA ASP A 119 -14.99 -13.98 -3.17
C ASP A 119 -15.11 -13.54 -4.62
N ALA A 120 -14.88 -12.26 -4.89
CA ALA A 120 -14.82 -11.78 -6.28
C ALA A 120 -13.75 -12.58 -7.04
N PRO A 121 -14.04 -13.05 -8.28
CA PRO A 121 -13.11 -13.83 -9.07
C PRO A 121 -11.75 -13.15 -9.20
N GLU A 122 -10.67 -13.92 -9.15
CA GLU A 122 -9.31 -13.40 -9.19
C GLU A 122 -9.06 -12.55 -10.44
N GLU A 123 -9.55 -12.97 -11.58
CA GLU A 123 -9.44 -12.22 -12.84
C GLU A 123 -10.05 -10.81 -12.71
N LEU A 124 -11.22 -10.70 -12.07
CA LEU A 124 -11.88 -9.41 -11.85
C LEU A 124 -11.10 -8.53 -10.85
N ARG A 125 -10.55 -9.13 -9.81
CA ARG A 125 -9.71 -8.44 -8.82
C ARG A 125 -8.40 -7.94 -9.43
N LEU A 126 -7.79 -8.73 -10.32
CA LEU A 126 -6.58 -8.33 -11.04
C LEU A 126 -6.86 -7.21 -12.06
N LYS A 127 -8.00 -7.28 -12.77
CA LYS A 127 -8.42 -6.23 -13.71
C LYS A 127 -8.65 -4.88 -13.00
N TYR A 128 -9.25 -4.91 -11.82
CA TYR A 128 -9.51 -3.73 -11.00
C TYR A 128 -8.64 -3.71 -9.74
N ARG A 129 -7.34 -3.97 -9.93
CA ARG A 129 -6.39 -4.15 -8.83
C ARG A 129 -6.37 -2.98 -7.84
N PHE A 130 -6.56 -1.76 -8.30
CA PHE A 130 -6.65 -0.56 -7.47
C PHE A 130 -7.82 -0.59 -6.47
N LEU A 131 -8.94 -1.25 -6.79
CA LEU A 131 -10.04 -1.48 -5.84
C LEU A 131 -9.71 -2.64 -4.89
N ASP A 132 -9.11 -3.71 -5.39
CA ASP A 132 -8.70 -4.85 -4.56
C ASP A 132 -7.67 -4.44 -3.49
N LEU A 133 -6.74 -3.54 -3.83
CA LEU A 133 -5.77 -2.97 -2.89
C LEU A 133 -6.39 -2.12 -1.77
N ARG A 134 -7.66 -1.68 -1.91
CA ARG A 134 -8.39 -0.98 -0.85
C ARG A 134 -9.01 -1.91 0.18
N LYS A 135 -9.12 -3.23 -0.12
CA LYS A 135 -9.59 -4.23 0.85
C LYS A 135 -8.61 -4.30 2.02
N GLU A 136 -9.13 -4.34 3.24
CA GLU A 136 -8.34 -4.26 4.48
C GLU A 136 -7.22 -5.29 4.51
N ARG A 137 -7.53 -6.56 4.25
CA ARG A 137 -6.55 -7.65 4.23
C ARG A 137 -5.42 -7.42 3.22
N ILE A 138 -5.76 -6.98 2.00
CA ILE A 138 -4.76 -6.76 0.94
C ILE A 138 -3.90 -5.53 1.28
N HIS A 139 -4.52 -4.45 1.75
CA HIS A 139 -3.83 -3.26 2.22
C HIS A 139 -2.83 -3.60 3.34
N GLN A 140 -3.25 -4.36 4.35
CA GLN A 140 -2.38 -4.79 5.45
C GLN A 140 -1.20 -5.65 4.96
N ASN A 141 -1.40 -6.55 3.99
CA ASN A 141 -0.32 -7.35 3.39
C ASN A 141 0.73 -6.47 2.72
N ILE A 142 0.31 -5.44 1.96
CA ILE A 142 1.24 -4.50 1.33
C ILE A 142 2.00 -3.69 2.40
N MET A 143 1.30 -3.24 3.45
CA MET A 143 1.93 -2.52 4.56
C MET A 143 2.90 -3.40 5.34
N LEU A 144 2.57 -4.67 5.55
CA LEU A 144 3.48 -5.64 6.18
C LEU A 144 4.74 -5.82 5.33
N ARG A 145 4.60 -6.04 4.02
CA ARG A 145 5.74 -6.14 3.09
C ARG A 145 6.66 -4.92 3.20
N SER A 146 6.09 -3.72 3.18
CA SER A 146 6.84 -2.47 3.31
C SER A 146 7.64 -2.41 4.64
N LYS A 147 7.00 -2.79 5.75
CA LYS A 147 7.64 -2.84 7.07
C LYS A 147 8.77 -3.87 7.12
N VAL A 148 8.57 -5.04 6.53
CA VAL A 148 9.60 -6.10 6.45
C VAL A 148 10.82 -5.59 5.68
N ILE A 149 10.63 -5.01 4.49
CA ILE A 149 11.73 -4.47 3.68
C ILE A 149 12.48 -3.36 4.44
N ALA A 150 11.77 -2.45 5.10
CA ALA A 150 12.39 -1.39 5.91
C ALA A 150 13.20 -1.97 7.09
N ALA A 151 12.68 -3.00 7.74
CA ALA A 151 13.40 -3.70 8.82
C ALA A 151 14.66 -4.41 8.32
N MET A 152 14.58 -5.09 7.17
CA MET A 152 15.75 -5.73 6.54
C MET A 152 16.85 -4.71 6.24
N ARG A 153 16.51 -3.57 5.62
CA ARG A 153 17.49 -2.51 5.36
C ARG A 153 18.14 -1.99 6.65
N ARG A 154 17.34 -1.70 7.65
CA ARG A 154 17.85 -1.22 8.94
C ARG A 154 18.84 -2.23 9.55
N LEU A 155 18.46 -3.49 9.63
CA LEU A 155 19.31 -4.55 10.20
C LEU A 155 20.62 -4.71 9.42
N MET A 156 20.59 -4.67 8.10
CA MET A 156 21.81 -4.77 7.28
C MET A 156 22.75 -3.58 7.52
N VAL A 157 22.21 -2.36 7.59
CA VAL A 157 23.02 -1.15 7.87
C VAL A 157 23.58 -1.19 9.29
N GLU A 158 22.81 -1.63 10.29
CA GLU A 158 23.27 -1.81 11.68
C GLU A 158 24.43 -2.82 11.78
N GLN A 159 24.48 -3.81 10.89
CA GLN A 159 25.59 -4.79 10.80
C GLN A 159 26.77 -4.30 9.94
N GLY A 160 26.75 -3.06 9.50
CA GLY A 160 27.82 -2.42 8.75
C GLY A 160 27.81 -2.69 7.24
N PHE A 161 26.72 -3.23 6.69
CA PHE A 161 26.53 -3.36 5.25
C PHE A 161 26.14 -2.02 4.62
N THR A 162 26.60 -1.81 3.39
CA THR A 162 26.22 -0.65 2.57
C THR A 162 25.32 -1.10 1.42
N GLU A 163 24.20 -0.40 1.22
CA GLU A 163 23.27 -0.68 0.12
C GLU A 163 23.78 -0.08 -1.18
N TYR A 164 23.95 -0.91 -2.20
CA TYR A 164 24.28 -0.51 -3.56
C TYR A 164 23.23 -1.04 -4.52
N GLN A 165 22.84 -0.22 -5.50
CA GLN A 165 22.00 -0.65 -6.61
C GLN A 165 22.89 -0.98 -7.81
N THR A 166 22.65 -2.15 -8.40
CA THR A 166 23.37 -2.62 -9.59
C THR A 166 22.51 -2.43 -10.84
N PRO A 167 23.13 -2.39 -12.04
CA PRO A 167 22.38 -2.19 -13.28
C PRO A 167 21.33 -3.28 -13.54
N ILE A 168 20.20 -2.88 -14.12
CA ILE A 168 19.10 -3.77 -14.54
C ILE A 168 19.17 -4.09 -16.02
N LEU A 169 19.58 -3.15 -16.87
CA LEU A 169 19.86 -3.43 -18.29
C LEU A 169 21.29 -3.91 -18.43
N THR A 170 21.48 -5.22 -18.56
CA THR A 170 22.80 -5.86 -18.54
C THR A 170 23.06 -6.69 -19.78
N ALA A 171 24.23 -7.29 -19.88
CA ALA A 171 24.48 -8.37 -20.81
C ALA A 171 23.94 -9.69 -20.23
N SER A 172 23.61 -10.64 -21.12
CA SER A 172 23.24 -12.00 -20.73
C SER A 172 24.35 -12.64 -19.90
N SER A 173 23.96 -13.32 -18.81
CA SER A 173 24.88 -14.12 -18.01
C SER A 173 24.36 -15.56 -17.85
N PRO A 174 25.22 -16.57 -17.92
CA PRO A 174 24.81 -17.97 -17.87
C PRO A 174 24.55 -18.42 -16.42
N GLU A 175 23.42 -17.99 -15.81
CA GLU A 175 23.08 -18.30 -14.43
C GLU A 175 22.04 -19.43 -14.26
N GLY A 176 21.80 -20.21 -15.32
CA GLY A 176 21.00 -21.44 -15.25
C GLY A 176 19.54 -21.30 -15.63
N ALA A 177 18.94 -20.10 -15.58
CA ALA A 177 17.62 -19.81 -16.10
C ALA A 177 17.69 -19.13 -17.48
N ARG A 178 16.55 -18.97 -18.16
CA ARG A 178 16.46 -18.15 -19.36
C ARG A 178 16.36 -16.68 -18.99
N ASP A 179 16.99 -15.82 -19.81
CA ASP A 179 16.93 -14.38 -19.64
C ASP A 179 15.68 -13.80 -20.27
N PHE A 180 15.08 -12.80 -19.61
CA PHE A 180 14.21 -11.85 -20.27
C PHE A 180 15.07 -10.89 -21.11
N LEU A 181 14.75 -10.72 -22.41
CA LEU A 181 15.50 -9.91 -23.33
C LEU A 181 14.79 -8.61 -23.66
N VAL A 182 15.52 -7.51 -23.68
CA VAL A 182 15.04 -6.19 -24.10
C VAL A 182 15.76 -5.79 -25.39
N PRO A 183 15.06 -5.66 -26.54
CA PRO A 183 15.68 -5.26 -27.79
C PRO A 183 16.33 -3.86 -27.70
N SER A 184 17.54 -3.72 -28.23
CA SER A 184 18.21 -2.43 -28.32
C SER A 184 17.70 -1.65 -29.54
N ARG A 185 17.09 -0.47 -29.28
CA ARG A 185 16.68 0.43 -30.36
C ARG A 185 17.85 1.04 -31.10
N ILE A 186 18.97 1.28 -30.41
CA ILE A 186 20.15 1.98 -30.95
C ILE A 186 21.05 1.00 -31.71
N ASN A 187 21.09 -0.29 -31.31
CA ASN A 187 21.92 -1.30 -31.92
C ASN A 187 21.04 -2.42 -32.49
N PRO A 188 20.65 -2.33 -33.77
CA PRO A 188 19.80 -3.35 -34.38
C PRO A 188 20.37 -4.77 -34.25
N GLY A 189 19.51 -5.74 -33.92
CA GLY A 189 19.89 -7.13 -33.74
C GLY A 189 20.58 -7.45 -32.42
N LYS A 190 20.78 -6.45 -31.52
CA LYS A 190 21.34 -6.65 -30.17
C LYS A 190 20.25 -6.48 -29.11
N PHE A 191 20.48 -7.11 -27.95
CA PHE A 191 19.56 -7.14 -26.83
C PHE A 191 20.30 -6.84 -25.52
N TYR A 192 19.60 -6.22 -24.60
CA TYR A 192 19.92 -6.25 -23.18
C TYR A 192 19.26 -7.47 -22.55
N ALA A 193 19.82 -7.99 -21.49
CA ALA A 193 19.18 -8.96 -20.63
C ALA A 193 18.79 -8.32 -19.29
N LEU A 194 17.66 -8.75 -18.72
CA LEU A 194 17.31 -8.41 -17.34
C LEU A 194 18.07 -9.38 -16.39
N PRO A 195 18.60 -8.93 -15.24
CA PRO A 195 19.46 -9.73 -14.41
C PRO A 195 18.68 -10.86 -13.72
N GLN A 196 19.21 -12.07 -13.77
CA GLN A 196 18.69 -13.21 -12.99
C GLN A 196 19.07 -13.09 -11.50
N ALA A 197 20.22 -12.49 -11.21
CA ALA A 197 20.75 -12.09 -9.92
C ALA A 197 21.92 -11.13 -10.15
N PRO A 198 22.29 -10.27 -9.17
CA PRO A 198 23.42 -9.34 -9.33
C PRO A 198 24.80 -9.97 -9.10
N GLN A 199 24.98 -11.25 -9.40
CA GLN A 199 26.15 -12.05 -9.03
C GLN A 199 27.49 -11.46 -9.50
N GLN A 200 27.58 -11.06 -10.77
CA GLN A 200 28.82 -10.49 -11.30
C GLN A 200 29.12 -9.11 -10.71
N PHE A 201 28.07 -8.28 -10.53
CA PHE A 201 28.24 -6.94 -10.00
C PHE A 201 28.67 -6.94 -8.54
N LYS A 202 28.11 -7.80 -7.69
CA LYS A 202 28.52 -7.89 -6.29
C LYS A 202 29.96 -8.38 -6.13
N GLN A 203 30.39 -9.32 -6.96
CA GLN A 203 31.79 -9.74 -7.00
C GLN A 203 32.72 -8.61 -7.44
N LEU A 204 32.36 -7.85 -8.45
CA LEU A 204 33.09 -6.67 -8.89
C LEU A 204 33.20 -5.59 -7.81
N LEU A 205 32.18 -5.42 -6.99
CA LEU A 205 32.20 -4.51 -5.85
C LEU A 205 33.26 -4.97 -4.82
N MET A 206 33.34 -6.27 -4.53
CA MET A 206 34.39 -6.81 -3.66
C MET A 206 35.80 -6.58 -4.24
N VAL A 207 35.98 -6.83 -5.53
CA VAL A 207 37.27 -6.57 -6.25
C VAL A 207 37.60 -5.07 -6.23
N ALA A 208 36.56 -4.19 -6.28
CA ALA A 208 36.75 -2.75 -6.20
C ALA A 208 37.08 -2.22 -4.79
N GLY A 209 37.13 -3.11 -3.78
CA GLY A 209 37.52 -2.76 -2.42
C GLY A 209 36.35 -2.40 -1.49
N PHE A 210 35.09 -2.66 -1.88
CA PHE A 210 33.98 -2.58 -0.95
C PHE A 210 33.95 -3.82 -0.07
N ASP A 211 33.65 -3.65 1.22
CA ASP A 211 33.80 -4.72 2.21
C ASP A 211 32.50 -5.50 2.46
N LYS A 212 31.42 -4.83 2.65
CA LYS A 212 30.10 -5.41 2.92
C LYS A 212 29.03 -4.74 2.06
N TYR A 213 28.49 -5.49 1.13
CA TYR A 213 27.45 -5.06 0.20
C TYR A 213 26.13 -5.74 0.52
N PHE A 214 25.03 -5.02 0.36
CA PHE A 214 23.71 -5.63 0.18
C PHE A 214 22.83 -4.82 -0.76
N GLN A 215 21.80 -5.44 -1.28
CA GLN A 215 20.66 -4.75 -1.88
C GLN A 215 19.38 -5.61 -1.81
N ILE A 216 18.24 -4.97 -1.91
CA ILE A 216 16.98 -5.63 -2.22
C ILE A 216 16.89 -5.69 -3.74
N ALA A 217 17.43 -6.74 -4.32
CA ALA A 217 17.69 -6.86 -5.75
C ALA A 217 16.45 -7.34 -6.53
N PRO A 218 16.00 -6.61 -7.56
CA PRO A 218 15.05 -7.15 -8.52
C PRO A 218 15.74 -8.23 -9.36
N CYS A 219 15.13 -9.41 -9.42
CA CYS A 219 15.62 -10.57 -10.16
C CYS A 219 14.55 -11.04 -11.15
N PHE A 220 15.01 -11.46 -12.34
CA PHE A 220 14.15 -11.84 -13.46
C PHE A 220 14.58 -13.19 -14.00
N ARG A 221 13.66 -14.15 -14.09
CA ARG A 221 13.94 -15.47 -14.65
C ARG A 221 12.77 -15.89 -15.53
N ASP A 222 13.05 -16.10 -16.82
CA ASP A 222 12.06 -16.58 -17.79
C ASP A 222 11.93 -18.10 -17.69
N GLU A 223 11.28 -18.52 -16.62
CA GLU A 223 10.97 -19.91 -16.32
C GLU A 223 9.48 -20.16 -16.40
N ASP A 224 9.06 -21.41 -16.51
CA ASP A 224 7.64 -21.76 -16.53
C ASP A 224 6.98 -21.32 -15.21
N PRO A 225 6.02 -20.38 -15.28
CA PRO A 225 5.43 -19.81 -14.08
C PRO A 225 4.63 -20.89 -13.34
N ARG A 226 5.03 -21.18 -12.11
CA ARG A 226 4.16 -21.83 -11.15
C ARG A 226 3.45 -20.72 -10.41
N ALA A 227 2.16 -20.53 -10.70
CA ALA A 227 1.36 -19.41 -10.24
C ALA A 227 1.41 -19.17 -8.71
N ASP A 228 1.74 -20.21 -7.94
CA ASP A 228 1.83 -20.18 -6.48
C ASP A 228 3.25 -19.99 -5.92
N ARG A 229 4.32 -20.10 -6.74
CA ARG A 229 5.69 -20.21 -6.21
C ARG A 229 6.77 -19.42 -6.96
N SER A 230 6.61 -19.13 -8.23
CA SER A 230 7.71 -18.60 -9.04
C SER A 230 7.20 -17.57 -10.06
N PRO A 231 6.93 -16.33 -9.63
CA PRO A 231 6.77 -15.26 -10.58
C PRO A 231 8.10 -15.04 -11.30
N GLY A 232 8.06 -14.74 -12.60
CA GLY A 232 9.26 -14.43 -13.39
C GLY A 232 10.06 -13.22 -12.88
N GLU A 233 9.42 -12.37 -12.07
CA GLU A 233 10.02 -11.23 -11.37
C GLU A 233 9.86 -11.40 -9.87
N PHE A 234 10.96 -11.28 -9.12
CA PHE A 234 10.98 -11.35 -7.66
C PHE A 234 12.12 -10.52 -7.07
N TYR A 235 12.10 -10.32 -5.76
CA TYR A 235 13.14 -9.57 -5.05
C TYR A 235 13.92 -10.48 -4.11
N GLN A 236 15.24 -10.32 -4.08
CA GLN A 236 16.15 -11.01 -3.15
C GLN A 236 16.80 -10.01 -2.20
N LEU A 237 16.91 -10.36 -0.93
CA LEU A 237 17.94 -9.79 -0.09
C LEU A 237 19.27 -10.43 -0.54
N ASP A 238 20.03 -9.69 -1.30
CA ASP A 238 21.33 -10.10 -1.81
C ASP A 238 22.46 -9.44 -1.03
N MET A 239 23.49 -10.17 -0.67
CA MET A 239 24.63 -9.66 0.09
C MET A 239 25.93 -10.34 -0.31
N GLU A 240 27.04 -9.63 -0.10
CA GLU A 240 28.38 -10.13 -0.31
C GLU A 240 29.34 -9.50 0.69
N MET A 241 30.33 -10.26 1.14
CA MET A 241 31.36 -9.81 2.09
C MET A 241 32.76 -10.14 1.57
N SER A 242 33.69 -9.20 1.75
CA SER A 242 35.15 -9.48 1.59
C SER A 242 35.73 -10.06 2.89
N PHE A 243 36.81 -10.80 2.78
CA PHE A 243 37.60 -11.33 3.91
C PHE A 243 36.75 -12.12 4.93
N ALA A 244 35.79 -12.88 4.44
CA ALA A 244 34.88 -13.66 5.26
C ALA A 244 34.94 -15.14 4.91
N SER A 245 34.87 -15.99 5.90
CA SER A 245 34.65 -17.44 5.77
C SER A 245 33.13 -17.74 5.73
N GLN A 246 32.78 -18.99 5.49
CA GLN A 246 31.38 -19.44 5.59
C GLN A 246 30.78 -19.15 6.96
N ASP A 247 31.53 -19.36 8.03
CA ASP A 247 31.05 -19.18 9.41
C ASP A 247 30.86 -17.70 9.77
N ASP A 248 31.53 -16.77 9.06
CA ASP A 248 31.34 -15.33 9.25
C ASP A 248 30.05 -14.82 8.61
N VAL A 249 29.48 -15.56 7.65
CA VAL A 249 28.27 -15.21 6.92
C VAL A 249 27.01 -15.82 7.56
N LEU A 250 27.15 -16.99 8.24
CA LEU A 250 26.05 -17.72 8.88
C LEU A 250 25.80 -17.25 10.31
#